data_0b8688160cde47f03dbdb7cb12e384dd
#
_entry.id   0b8688160cde47f03dbdb7cb12e384dd
#
_cell.length_a   1.000
_cell.length_b   1.000
_cell.length_c   1.000
_cell.angle_alpha   90.00
_cell.angle_beta   90.00
_cell.angle_gamma   90.00
#
_symmetry.space_group_name_H-M   'P 1'
#
loop_
_entity.id
_entity.type
_entity.pdbx_description
1 polymer ?
#
loop_
_entity_poly.entity_id
_entity_poly.type
_entity_poly.pdbx_seq_one_letter_code
_entity_poly.pdbx_strand_id
1 'polypeptide(L)'
;MNIPSVFWIIPLASICALGMAWIFFRQMMKEEEGTARMKEIAGHVRRGAMAYLKQQYKVVTLVFIVLALIFAFMAYVLHVQNPWVPFAFLTGGFFSGLAGFFGMKTATYASARTANAARSGLDRGLKIAFRSGAVMGLVVVGLGLLDIALWFIVLSYFYSGDHMALVTITTTMLTFGMGASTQALFARVGGGIY
;
A
#
# COMPACT_ATOMS: atom_id res chain seq x y z
N MET A 1 -16.03 21.37 -12.40
CA MET A 1 -16.54 20.11 -13.00
C MET A 1 -17.49 19.46 -12.02
N ASN A 2 -18.72 19.11 -12.45
CA ASN A 2 -19.60 18.31 -11.58
C ASN A 2 -19.07 16.88 -11.55
N ILE A 3 -18.71 16.41 -10.38
CA ILE A 3 -18.25 15.02 -10.19
C ILE A 3 -19.43 14.09 -10.53
N PRO A 4 -19.28 13.15 -11.49
CA PRO A 4 -20.37 12.25 -11.86
C PRO A 4 -20.78 11.39 -10.65
N SER A 5 -22.07 11.10 -10.50
CA SER A 5 -22.56 10.27 -9.38
C SER A 5 -21.92 8.88 -9.33
N VAL A 6 -21.54 8.33 -10.49
CA VAL A 6 -20.81 7.05 -10.62
C VAL A 6 -19.44 7.07 -9.94
N PHE A 7 -18.81 8.25 -9.81
CA PHE A 7 -17.50 8.37 -9.16
C PHE A 7 -17.52 7.90 -7.69
N TRP A 8 -18.62 8.11 -6.98
CA TRP A 8 -18.72 7.74 -5.56
C TRP A 8 -18.66 6.24 -5.29
N ILE A 9 -18.77 5.41 -6.32
CA ILE A 9 -18.55 3.98 -6.24
C ILE A 9 -17.08 3.67 -5.86
N ILE A 10 -16.12 4.50 -6.31
CA ILE A 10 -14.68 4.27 -6.08
C ILE A 10 -14.31 4.34 -4.60
N PRO A 11 -14.58 5.46 -3.87
CA PRO A 11 -14.28 5.51 -2.45
C PRO A 11 -15.10 4.51 -1.64
N LEU A 12 -16.35 4.21 -2.05
CA LEU A 12 -17.14 3.17 -1.40
C LEU A 12 -16.49 1.78 -1.56
N ALA A 13 -16.08 1.43 -2.76
CA ALA A 13 -15.38 0.16 -3.03
C ALA A 13 -14.05 0.06 -2.25
N SER A 14 -13.31 1.17 -2.12
CA SER A 14 -12.09 1.24 -1.32
C SER A 14 -12.38 0.93 0.17
N ILE A 15 -13.38 1.57 0.76
CA ILE A 15 -13.77 1.35 2.16
C ILE A 15 -14.24 -0.09 2.35
N CYS A 16 -15.04 -0.64 1.43
CA CYS A 16 -15.47 -2.03 1.47
C CYS A 16 -14.28 -3.00 1.39
N ALA A 17 -13.30 -2.74 0.52
CA ALA A 17 -12.10 -3.56 0.39
C ALA A 17 -11.28 -3.57 1.68
N LEU A 18 -11.05 -2.40 2.29
CA LEU A 18 -10.34 -2.30 3.57
C LEU A 18 -11.10 -2.96 4.72
N GLY A 19 -12.43 -2.83 4.75
CA GLY A 19 -13.30 -3.51 5.71
C GLY A 19 -13.23 -5.04 5.59
N MET A 20 -13.28 -5.57 4.37
CA MET A 20 -13.11 -7.01 4.11
C MET A 20 -11.70 -7.49 4.47
N ALA A 21 -10.66 -6.72 4.17
CA ALA A 21 -9.28 -7.02 4.58
C ALA A 21 -9.20 -7.17 6.10
N TRP A 22 -9.81 -6.25 6.85
CA TRP A 22 -9.87 -6.31 8.31
C TRP A 22 -10.58 -7.56 8.83
N ILE A 23 -11.71 -7.94 8.22
CA ILE A 23 -12.47 -9.14 8.59
C ILE A 23 -11.62 -10.39 8.36
N PHE A 24 -10.98 -10.53 7.18
CA PHE A 24 -10.12 -11.67 6.88
C PHE A 24 -8.89 -11.73 7.79
N PHE A 25 -8.27 -10.59 8.08
CA PHE A 25 -7.18 -10.53 9.04
C PHE A 25 -7.61 -11.02 10.43
N ARG A 26 -8.75 -10.56 10.93
CA ARG A 26 -9.30 -11.03 12.23
C ARG A 26 -9.63 -12.53 12.23
N GLN A 27 -10.20 -13.03 11.13
CA GLN A 27 -10.49 -14.46 11.00
C GLN A 27 -9.21 -15.30 11.03
N MET A 28 -8.18 -14.86 10.30
CA MET A 28 -6.86 -15.51 10.29
C MET A 28 -6.21 -15.50 11.68
N MET A 29 -6.33 -14.39 12.42
CA MET A 29 -5.73 -14.23 13.76
C MET A 29 -6.39 -15.12 14.84
N LYS A 30 -7.61 -15.64 14.60
CA LYS A 30 -8.27 -16.59 15.50
C LYS A 30 -7.67 -17.99 15.45
N GLU A 31 -6.96 -18.32 14.36
CA GLU A 31 -6.33 -19.63 14.23
C GLU A 31 -5.06 -19.74 15.09
N GLU A 32 -4.78 -20.92 15.61
CA GLU A 32 -3.64 -21.18 16.51
C GLU A 32 -2.31 -21.20 15.75
N GLU A 33 -1.24 -20.69 16.37
CA GLU A 33 0.10 -20.71 15.83
C GLU A 33 0.81 -22.08 15.95
N GLY A 34 0.18 -23.01 16.68
CA GLY A 34 0.71 -24.37 16.88
C GLY A 34 1.54 -24.52 18.14
N THR A 35 2.55 -25.40 18.09
CA THR A 35 3.39 -25.78 19.23
C THR A 35 4.22 -24.63 19.79
N ALA A 36 4.75 -24.76 21.00
CA ALA A 36 5.64 -23.76 21.62
C ALA A 36 6.84 -23.45 20.72
N ARG A 37 7.41 -24.47 20.08
CA ARG A 37 8.53 -24.29 19.14
C ARG A 37 8.14 -23.52 17.88
N MET A 38 6.95 -23.73 17.33
CA MET A 38 6.43 -22.97 16.19
C MET A 38 6.23 -21.51 16.55
N LYS A 39 5.69 -21.21 17.73
CA LYS A 39 5.53 -19.84 18.25
C LYS A 39 6.85 -19.11 18.42
N GLU A 40 7.86 -19.80 18.96
CA GLU A 40 9.21 -19.27 19.12
C GLU A 40 9.83 -18.89 17.77
N ILE A 41 9.81 -19.81 16.79
CA ILE A 41 10.33 -19.56 15.44
C ILE A 41 9.57 -18.41 14.78
N ALA A 42 8.23 -18.39 14.85
CA ALA A 42 7.42 -17.31 14.31
C ALA A 42 7.77 -15.95 14.95
N GLY A 43 8.08 -15.94 16.25
CA GLY A 43 8.56 -14.76 16.96
C GLY A 43 9.88 -14.22 16.41
N HIS A 44 10.84 -15.10 16.09
CA HIS A 44 12.12 -14.72 15.46
C HIS A 44 11.88 -14.15 14.05
N VAL A 45 11.06 -14.81 13.23
CA VAL A 45 10.72 -14.34 11.88
C VAL A 45 10.08 -12.95 11.93
N ARG A 46 9.13 -12.72 12.83
CA ARG A 46 8.48 -11.39 12.99
C ARG A 46 9.48 -10.31 13.38
N ARG A 47 10.38 -10.60 14.31
CA ARG A 47 11.42 -9.64 14.72
C ARG A 47 12.37 -9.31 13.57
N GLY A 48 12.80 -10.32 12.81
CA GLY A 48 13.62 -10.12 11.62
C GLY A 48 12.91 -9.28 10.57
N ALA A 49 11.65 -9.60 10.24
CA ALA A 49 10.85 -8.86 9.27
C ALA A 49 10.65 -7.39 9.68
N MET A 50 10.37 -7.12 10.95
CA MET A 50 10.21 -5.74 11.45
C MET A 50 11.53 -4.96 11.46
N ALA A 51 12.65 -5.60 11.80
CA ALA A 51 13.97 -4.98 11.72
C ALA A 51 14.33 -4.62 10.27
N TYR A 52 14.06 -5.53 9.34
CA TYR A 52 14.25 -5.31 7.91
C TYR A 52 13.41 -4.12 7.41
N LEU A 53 12.09 -4.10 7.67
CA LEU A 53 11.23 -2.99 7.28
C LEU A 53 11.70 -1.65 7.84
N LYS A 54 12.09 -1.61 9.10
CA LYS A 54 12.59 -0.38 9.74
C LYS A 54 13.84 0.16 9.03
N GLN A 55 14.77 -0.72 8.66
CA GLN A 55 15.98 -0.31 7.94
C GLN A 55 15.67 0.11 6.51
N GLN A 56 14.84 -0.65 5.81
CA GLN A 56 14.42 -0.35 4.45
C GLN A 56 13.71 1.01 4.37
N TYR A 57 12.76 1.28 5.27
CA TYR A 57 12.01 2.53 5.25
C TYR A 57 12.88 3.75 5.54
N LYS A 58 13.95 3.62 6.35
CA LYS A 58 14.92 4.70 6.54
C LYS A 58 15.60 5.09 5.22
N VAL A 59 16.09 4.10 4.48
CA VAL A 59 16.77 4.34 3.20
C VAL A 59 15.80 4.88 2.17
N VAL A 60 14.63 4.27 2.05
CA VAL A 60 13.61 4.69 1.09
C VAL A 60 13.11 6.09 1.38
N THR A 61 12.87 6.45 2.65
CA THR A 61 12.46 7.81 3.03
C THR A 61 13.50 8.84 2.59
N LEU A 62 14.79 8.56 2.76
CA LEU A 62 15.85 9.46 2.29
C LEU A 62 15.78 9.67 0.77
N VAL A 63 15.63 8.58 0.01
CA VAL A 63 15.50 8.65 -1.46
C VAL A 63 14.25 9.44 -1.86
N PHE A 64 13.13 9.20 -1.18
CA PHE A 64 11.88 9.92 -1.45
C PHE A 64 11.99 11.43 -1.16
N ILE A 65 12.69 11.81 -0.09
CA ILE A 65 12.96 13.23 0.21
C ILE A 65 13.76 13.86 -0.91
N VAL A 66 14.85 13.22 -1.36
CA VAL A 66 15.69 13.72 -2.45
C VAL A 66 14.89 13.88 -3.74
N LEU A 67 14.12 12.85 -4.14
CA LEU A 67 13.29 12.90 -5.34
C LEU A 67 12.18 13.95 -5.23
N ALA A 68 11.55 14.09 -4.07
CA ALA A 68 10.53 15.10 -3.84
C ALA A 68 11.10 16.53 -3.94
N LEU A 69 12.32 16.76 -3.45
CA LEU A 69 13.02 18.04 -3.61
C LEU A 69 13.35 18.34 -5.09
N ILE A 70 13.77 17.34 -5.86
CA ILE A 70 13.98 17.47 -7.29
C ILE A 70 12.67 17.84 -8.01
N PHE A 71 11.58 17.13 -7.72
CA PHE A 71 10.27 17.46 -8.29
C PHE A 71 9.76 18.83 -7.84
N ALA A 72 9.98 19.21 -6.59
CA ALA A 72 9.64 20.55 -6.10
C ALA A 72 10.44 21.64 -6.83
N PHE A 73 11.73 21.44 -7.03
CA PHE A 73 12.57 22.36 -7.83
C PHE A 73 12.05 22.49 -9.26
N MET A 74 11.72 21.38 -9.93
CA MET A 74 11.16 21.39 -11.28
C MET A 74 9.78 22.07 -11.36
N ALA A 75 8.97 21.92 -10.31
CA ALA A 75 7.62 22.49 -10.28
C ALA A 75 7.61 23.99 -9.93
N TYR A 76 8.40 24.42 -8.92
CA TYR A 76 8.33 25.77 -8.38
C TYR A 76 9.40 26.73 -8.93
N VAL A 77 10.55 26.22 -9.37
CA VAL A 77 11.66 27.06 -9.88
C VAL A 77 11.69 27.02 -11.40
N LEU A 78 11.64 25.85 -12.00
CA LEU A 78 11.68 25.71 -13.47
C LEU A 78 10.29 25.84 -14.11
N HIS A 79 9.21 25.76 -13.37
CA HIS A 79 7.82 25.80 -13.85
C HIS A 79 7.52 24.80 -14.99
N VAL A 80 8.24 23.66 -15.03
CA VAL A 80 8.08 22.63 -16.06
C VAL A 80 6.98 21.64 -15.71
N GLN A 81 6.61 21.56 -14.43
CA GLN A 81 5.63 20.62 -13.91
C GLN A 81 4.58 21.32 -13.03
N ASN A 82 3.45 20.61 -12.84
CA ASN A 82 2.40 21.07 -11.96
C ASN A 82 2.87 21.13 -10.49
N PRO A 83 2.50 22.18 -9.71
CA PRO A 83 2.84 22.31 -8.29
C PRO A 83 2.40 21.12 -7.40
N TRP A 84 1.40 20.34 -7.81
CA TRP A 84 0.90 19.19 -7.06
C TRP A 84 1.74 17.91 -7.22
N VAL A 85 2.63 17.87 -8.21
CA VAL A 85 3.46 16.69 -8.53
C VAL A 85 4.29 16.17 -7.34
N PRO A 86 5.02 17.01 -6.58
CA PRO A 86 5.81 16.53 -5.43
C PRO A 86 4.94 15.87 -4.35
N PHE A 87 3.75 16.43 -4.10
CA PHE A 87 2.82 15.90 -3.10
C PHE A 87 2.21 14.57 -3.55
N ALA A 88 1.78 14.48 -4.81
CA ALA A 88 1.25 13.23 -5.36
C ALA A 88 2.29 12.10 -5.34
N PHE A 89 3.55 12.42 -5.63
CA PHE A 89 4.66 11.46 -5.52
C PHE A 89 4.84 10.95 -4.09
N LEU A 90 4.82 11.85 -3.10
CA LEU A 90 4.98 11.48 -1.70
C LEU A 90 3.82 10.65 -1.17
N THR A 91 2.57 11.02 -1.50
CA THR A 91 1.40 10.25 -1.06
C THR A 91 1.38 8.86 -1.69
N GLY A 92 1.71 8.73 -2.98
CA GLY A 92 1.84 7.44 -3.64
C GLY A 92 2.86 6.52 -2.96
N GLY A 93 4.04 7.05 -2.63
CA GLY A 93 5.06 6.32 -1.87
C GLY A 93 4.59 5.94 -0.47
N PHE A 94 3.90 6.84 0.22
CA PHE A 94 3.37 6.60 1.56
C PHE A 94 2.31 5.48 1.57
N PHE A 95 1.29 5.54 0.72
CA PHE A 95 0.25 4.51 0.66
C PHE A 95 0.79 3.15 0.20
N SER A 96 1.74 3.14 -0.74
CA SER A 96 2.43 1.92 -1.15
C SER A 96 3.27 1.33 -0.01
N GLY A 97 3.98 2.17 0.76
CA GLY A 97 4.71 1.76 1.96
C GLY A 97 3.78 1.18 3.04
N LEU A 98 2.64 1.84 3.30
CA LEU A 98 1.62 1.30 4.22
C LEU A 98 1.11 -0.07 3.79
N ALA A 99 0.80 -0.24 2.49
CA ALA A 99 0.37 -1.52 1.96
C ALA A 99 1.44 -2.60 2.18
N GLY A 100 2.71 -2.29 1.92
CA GLY A 100 3.86 -3.17 2.17
C GLY A 100 4.00 -3.54 3.65
N PHE A 101 3.83 -2.59 4.57
CA PHE A 101 3.86 -2.84 6.01
C PHE A 101 2.75 -3.80 6.45
N PHE A 102 1.51 -3.55 6.06
CA PHE A 102 0.40 -4.43 6.39
C PHE A 102 0.54 -5.81 5.75
N GLY A 103 1.06 -5.88 4.52
CA GLY A 103 1.33 -7.13 3.85
C GLY A 103 2.37 -7.99 4.57
N MET A 104 3.53 -7.43 4.90
CA MET A 104 4.59 -8.11 5.64
C MET A 104 4.11 -8.57 7.02
N LYS A 105 3.39 -7.70 7.74
CA LYS A 105 2.80 -8.03 9.03
C LYS A 105 1.83 -9.21 8.90
N THR A 106 0.91 -9.16 7.95
CA THR A 106 -0.07 -10.23 7.70
C THR A 106 0.62 -11.55 7.35
N ALA A 107 1.58 -11.53 6.42
CA ALA A 107 2.29 -12.73 5.99
C ALA A 107 3.06 -13.41 7.14
N THR A 108 3.77 -12.63 7.97
CA THR A 108 4.54 -13.17 9.11
C THR A 108 3.64 -13.71 10.22
N TYR A 109 2.44 -13.17 10.41
CA TYR A 109 1.46 -13.73 11.33
C TYR A 109 0.72 -14.94 10.74
N ALA A 110 0.56 -15.03 9.43
CA ALA A 110 -0.08 -16.15 8.76
C ALA A 110 0.79 -17.41 8.69
N SER A 111 2.11 -17.26 8.53
CA SER A 111 3.03 -18.35 8.21
C SER A 111 2.94 -19.54 9.19
N ALA A 112 3.07 -19.31 10.49
CA ALA A 112 2.98 -20.36 11.50
C ALA A 112 1.56 -20.95 11.60
N ARG A 113 0.53 -20.11 11.48
CA ARG A 113 -0.89 -20.53 11.51
C ARG A 113 -1.21 -21.43 10.32
N THR A 114 -0.74 -21.06 9.13
CA THR A 114 -0.90 -21.87 7.90
C THR A 114 -0.20 -23.23 8.08
N ALA A 115 1.04 -23.23 8.56
CA ALA A 115 1.79 -24.46 8.80
C ALA A 115 1.10 -25.36 9.84
N ASN A 116 0.62 -24.80 10.94
CA ASN A 116 -0.10 -25.56 11.96
C ASN A 116 -1.42 -26.14 11.43
N ALA A 117 -2.20 -25.34 10.70
CA ALA A 117 -3.47 -25.79 10.12
C ALA A 117 -3.25 -26.89 9.05
N ALA A 118 -2.18 -26.82 8.29
CA ALA A 118 -1.83 -27.83 7.29
C ALA A 118 -1.56 -29.22 7.91
N ARG A 119 -1.17 -29.29 9.18
CA ARG A 119 -1.02 -30.56 9.91
C ARG A 119 -2.33 -31.30 10.11
N SER A 120 -3.44 -30.58 10.19
CA SER A 120 -4.79 -31.15 10.32
C SER A 120 -5.51 -31.35 9.01
N GLY A 121 -4.93 -30.89 7.87
CA GLY A 121 -5.44 -31.09 6.53
C GLY A 121 -5.07 -29.95 5.57
N LEU A 122 -4.89 -30.31 4.32
CA LEU A 122 -4.50 -29.37 3.27
C LEU A 122 -5.52 -28.23 3.10
N ASP A 123 -6.81 -28.55 3.12
CA ASP A 123 -7.90 -27.56 2.97
C ASP A 123 -7.86 -26.46 4.05
N ARG A 124 -7.60 -26.83 5.30
CA ARG A 124 -7.46 -25.86 6.38
C ARG A 124 -6.27 -24.93 6.19
N GLY A 125 -5.10 -25.49 5.86
CA GLY A 125 -3.90 -24.69 5.57
C GLY A 125 -4.13 -23.74 4.40
N LEU A 126 -4.73 -24.24 3.32
CA LEU A 126 -5.02 -23.46 2.11
C LEU A 126 -5.98 -22.29 2.40
N LYS A 127 -7.03 -22.49 3.21
CA LYS A 127 -7.96 -21.41 3.60
C LYS A 127 -7.26 -20.28 4.33
N ILE A 128 -6.33 -20.57 5.25
CA ILE A 128 -5.60 -19.55 5.99
C ILE A 128 -4.63 -18.81 5.06
N ALA A 129 -3.90 -19.55 4.22
CA ALA A 129 -2.99 -18.96 3.24
C ALA A 129 -3.74 -18.03 2.26
N PHE A 130 -4.89 -18.47 1.76
CA PHE A 130 -5.71 -17.68 0.85
C PHE A 130 -6.26 -16.41 1.52
N ARG A 131 -6.74 -16.51 2.76
CA ARG A 131 -7.17 -15.33 3.53
C ARG A 131 -6.04 -14.33 3.73
N SER A 132 -4.83 -14.80 4.02
CA SER A 132 -3.64 -13.93 4.15
C SER A 132 -3.33 -13.20 2.85
N GLY A 133 -3.34 -13.90 1.72
CA GLY A 133 -3.17 -13.31 0.39
C GLY A 133 -4.28 -12.30 0.05
N ALA A 134 -5.53 -12.64 0.36
CA ALA A 134 -6.68 -11.76 0.16
C ALA A 134 -6.58 -10.46 0.98
N VAL A 135 -6.09 -10.52 2.24
CA VAL A 135 -5.83 -9.33 3.04
C VAL A 135 -4.86 -8.41 2.31
N MET A 136 -3.73 -8.94 1.83
CA MET A 136 -2.73 -8.14 1.10
C MET A 136 -3.32 -7.52 -0.16
N GLY A 137 -4.00 -8.30 -0.99
CA GLY A 137 -4.61 -7.81 -2.22
C GLY A 137 -5.64 -6.70 -1.97
N LEU A 138 -6.54 -6.90 -1.01
CA LEU A 138 -7.58 -5.93 -0.65
C LEU A 138 -6.99 -4.65 -0.04
N VAL A 139 -5.93 -4.74 0.76
CA VAL A 139 -5.24 -3.55 1.31
C VAL A 139 -4.58 -2.75 0.19
N VAL A 140 -3.87 -3.40 -0.74
CA VAL A 140 -3.22 -2.71 -1.87
C VAL A 140 -4.25 -2.00 -2.73
N VAL A 141 -5.30 -2.70 -3.15
CA VAL A 141 -6.37 -2.13 -3.98
C VAL A 141 -7.13 -1.05 -3.23
N GLY A 142 -7.48 -1.30 -1.96
CA GLY A 142 -8.22 -0.34 -1.14
C GLY A 142 -7.45 0.97 -0.92
N LEU A 143 -6.17 0.89 -0.53
CA LEU A 143 -5.35 2.08 -0.33
C LEU A 143 -5.07 2.83 -1.65
N GLY A 144 -4.81 2.10 -2.74
CA GLY A 144 -4.60 2.71 -4.06
C GLY A 144 -5.84 3.45 -4.57
N LEU A 145 -7.01 2.82 -4.50
CA LEU A 145 -8.27 3.47 -4.90
C LEU A 145 -8.62 4.67 -4.01
N LEU A 146 -8.31 4.58 -2.70
CA LEU A 146 -8.54 5.68 -1.76
C LEU A 146 -7.73 6.91 -2.15
N ASP A 147 -6.43 6.74 -2.39
CA ASP A 147 -5.54 7.86 -2.72
C ASP A 147 -5.90 8.48 -4.08
N ILE A 148 -6.17 7.65 -5.09
CA ILE A 148 -6.65 8.11 -6.40
C ILE A 148 -7.94 8.91 -6.27
N ALA A 149 -8.90 8.42 -5.47
CA ALA A 149 -10.16 9.11 -5.25
C ALA A 149 -9.97 10.45 -4.53
N LEU A 150 -9.12 10.50 -3.51
CA LEU A 150 -8.78 11.72 -2.79
C LEU A 150 -8.14 12.76 -3.71
N TRP A 151 -7.13 12.37 -4.49
CA TRP A 151 -6.49 13.29 -5.45
C TRP A 151 -7.46 13.80 -6.49
N PHE A 152 -8.33 12.94 -7.04
CA PHE A 152 -9.34 13.38 -7.99
C PHE A 152 -10.30 14.40 -7.39
N ILE A 153 -10.80 14.18 -6.17
CA ILE A 153 -11.69 15.11 -5.47
C ILE A 153 -10.99 16.45 -5.24
N VAL A 154 -9.78 16.42 -4.67
CA VAL A 154 -9.00 17.62 -4.34
C VAL A 154 -8.73 18.44 -5.60
N LEU A 155 -8.20 17.82 -6.64
CA LEU A 155 -7.86 18.53 -7.87
C LEU A 155 -9.10 19.02 -8.63
N SER A 156 -10.20 18.26 -8.63
CA SER A 156 -11.46 18.69 -9.23
C SER A 156 -12.04 19.92 -8.52
N TYR A 157 -11.83 20.06 -7.23
CA TYR A 157 -12.24 21.23 -6.47
C TYR A 157 -11.40 22.47 -6.82
N PHE A 158 -10.07 22.33 -6.87
CA PHE A 158 -9.16 23.45 -7.15
C PHE A 158 -9.23 23.94 -8.61
N TYR A 159 -9.44 23.03 -9.57
CA TYR A 159 -9.45 23.34 -11.01
C TYR A 159 -10.87 23.35 -11.61
N SER A 160 -11.88 23.65 -10.81
CA SER A 160 -13.26 23.80 -11.29
C SER A 160 -13.36 24.98 -12.28
N GLY A 161 -13.60 24.67 -13.56
CA GLY A 161 -13.81 25.69 -14.63
C GLY A 161 -12.60 25.96 -15.52
N ASP A 162 -11.46 25.34 -15.31
CA ASP A 162 -10.30 25.48 -16.17
C ASP A 162 -10.33 24.45 -17.33
N HIS A 163 -10.04 24.90 -18.55
CA HIS A 163 -9.94 24.03 -19.74
C HIS A 163 -8.77 23.04 -19.65
N MET A 164 -7.73 23.35 -18.87
CA MET A 164 -6.57 22.49 -18.65
C MET A 164 -6.72 21.57 -17.43
N ALA A 165 -7.85 21.61 -16.73
CA ALA A 165 -8.08 20.82 -15.52
C ALA A 165 -7.83 19.33 -15.72
N LEU A 166 -8.32 18.77 -16.83
CA LEU A 166 -8.18 17.33 -17.10
C LEU A 166 -6.72 16.91 -17.28
N VAL A 167 -5.92 17.72 -17.99
CA VAL A 167 -4.49 17.45 -18.20
C VAL A 167 -3.73 17.52 -16.87
N THR A 168 -4.01 18.53 -16.06
CA THR A 168 -3.41 18.73 -14.75
C THR A 168 -3.75 17.58 -13.80
N ILE A 169 -5.01 17.15 -13.75
CA ILE A 169 -5.45 16.01 -12.94
C ILE A 169 -4.74 14.75 -13.39
N THR A 170 -4.74 14.46 -14.70
CA THR A 170 -4.14 13.23 -15.24
C THR A 170 -2.64 13.16 -14.98
N THR A 171 -1.89 14.25 -15.20
CA THR A 171 -0.44 14.29 -14.96
C THR A 171 -0.10 14.13 -13.47
N THR A 172 -0.89 14.73 -12.58
CA THR A 172 -0.71 14.56 -11.14
C THR A 172 -0.99 13.12 -10.71
N MET A 173 -2.06 12.50 -11.22
CA MET A 173 -2.38 11.09 -10.93
C MET A 173 -1.35 10.12 -11.49
N LEU A 174 -0.72 10.41 -12.64
CA LEU A 174 0.42 9.62 -13.14
C LEU A 174 1.60 9.69 -12.18
N THR A 175 1.88 10.85 -11.61
CA THR A 175 2.99 11.02 -10.66
C THR A 175 2.75 10.29 -9.34
N PHE A 176 1.51 10.20 -8.87
CA PHE A 176 1.14 9.29 -7.79
C PHE A 176 1.56 7.84 -8.11
N GLY A 177 1.22 7.34 -9.29
CA GLY A 177 1.62 6.01 -9.76
C GLY A 177 3.15 5.82 -9.80
N MET A 178 3.91 6.85 -10.18
CA MET A 178 5.37 6.83 -10.13
C MET A 178 5.88 6.69 -8.69
N GLY A 179 5.32 7.42 -7.72
CA GLY A 179 5.66 7.30 -6.30
C GLY A 179 5.40 5.90 -5.75
N ALA A 180 4.21 5.36 -6.03
CA ALA A 180 3.83 4.02 -5.62
C ALA A 180 4.73 2.94 -6.25
N SER A 181 5.06 3.05 -7.54
CA SER A 181 5.94 2.13 -8.26
C SER A 181 7.38 2.19 -7.74
N THR A 182 7.89 3.38 -7.44
CA THR A 182 9.22 3.57 -6.86
C THR A 182 9.32 2.87 -5.51
N GLN A 183 8.34 3.05 -4.62
CA GLN A 183 8.27 2.35 -3.35
C GLN A 183 8.21 0.83 -3.53
N ALA A 184 7.38 0.34 -4.43
CA ALA A 184 7.23 -1.08 -4.73
C ALA A 184 8.54 -1.69 -5.29
N LEU A 185 9.28 -0.94 -6.13
CA LEU A 185 10.57 -1.36 -6.65
C LEU A 185 11.58 -1.59 -5.52
N PHE A 186 11.72 -0.62 -4.60
CA PHE A 186 12.60 -0.77 -3.43
C PHE A 186 12.19 -1.94 -2.55
N ALA A 187 10.89 -2.13 -2.32
CA ALA A 187 10.39 -3.26 -1.54
C ALA A 187 10.72 -4.60 -2.22
N ARG A 188 10.59 -4.69 -3.55
CA ARG A 188 10.87 -5.90 -4.31
C ARG A 188 12.37 -6.23 -4.35
N VAL A 189 13.22 -5.24 -4.63
CA VAL A 189 14.69 -5.43 -4.68
C VAL A 189 15.22 -5.83 -3.31
N GLY A 190 14.82 -5.12 -2.26
CA GLY A 190 15.22 -5.46 -0.89
C GLY A 190 14.74 -6.84 -0.45
N GLY A 191 13.49 -7.21 -0.73
CA GLY A 191 12.92 -8.52 -0.39
C GLY A 191 13.46 -9.68 -1.22
N GLY A 192 13.98 -9.43 -2.41
CA GLY A 192 14.55 -10.46 -3.29
C GLY A 192 16.00 -10.86 -2.92
N ILE A 193 16.65 -10.10 -2.06
CA ILE A 193 18.03 -10.38 -1.59
C ILE A 193 18.01 -11.27 -0.33
N TYR A 194 16.91 -11.27 0.41
CA TYR A 194 16.71 -12.03 1.65
C TYR A 194 15.66 -13.13 1.48
#